data_2516d53c5d12fb4ed404f10685d3faec
#
_entry.id   2516d53c5d12fb4ed404f10685d3faec
#
_cell.length_a   1.000
_cell.length_b   1.000
_cell.length_c   1.000
_cell.angle_alpha   90.00
_cell.angle_beta   90.00
_cell.angle_gamma   90.00
#
_symmetry.space_group_name_H-M   'P 1'
#
loop_
_entity.id
_entity.type
_entity.pdbx_description
1 polymer ?
#
loop_
_entity_poly.entity_id
_entity_poly.type
_entity_poly.pdbx_seq_one_letter_code
_entity_poly.pdbx_strand_id
1 'polypeptide(L)'
;CAPITFGAHSFVGPQFKAYTVQHPLDAEERNAWYERALPITVGDNCWFGGNVTVLPGVTIGDNCVIGANSLVTKDIPDNSLVVGSPAKVVRQITEADKLGLKELLG
;
A
#
# COMPACT_ATOMS: atom_id res chain seq x y z
N CYS A 1 0.22 16.83 9.64
CA CYS A 1 0.25 15.57 8.89
C CYS A 1 -0.81 15.54 7.81
N ALA A 2 -0.60 14.71 6.82
CA ALA A 2 -1.53 14.54 5.72
C ALA A 2 -2.46 13.35 5.97
N PRO A 3 -3.64 13.31 5.34
CA PRO A 3 -4.59 12.23 5.54
C PRO A 3 -4.14 10.90 4.93
N ILE A 4 -4.65 9.82 5.52
CA ILE A 4 -4.56 8.48 4.97
C ILE A 4 -6.00 8.05 4.68
N THR A 5 -6.29 7.75 3.43
CA THR A 5 -7.64 7.41 2.98
C THR A 5 -7.68 5.98 2.46
N PHE A 6 -8.62 5.20 2.95
CA PHE A 6 -8.90 3.85 2.48
C PHE A 6 -10.25 3.80 1.80
N GLY A 7 -10.32 3.12 0.68
CA GLY A 7 -11.58 2.80 0.03
C GLY A 7 -12.35 1.70 0.77
N ALA A 8 -13.50 1.33 0.21
CA ALA A 8 -14.37 0.33 0.80
C ALA A 8 -13.78 -1.08 0.69
N HIS A 9 -14.17 -1.94 1.64
CA HIS A 9 -13.85 -3.37 1.62
C HIS A 9 -12.36 -3.69 1.59
N SER A 10 -11.55 -2.90 2.29
CA SER A 10 -10.12 -3.16 2.41
C SER A 10 -9.84 -4.03 3.63
N PHE A 11 -8.95 -5.01 3.46
CA PHE A 11 -8.47 -5.85 4.55
C PHE A 11 -7.03 -5.50 4.86
N VAL A 12 -6.76 -5.17 6.11
CA VAL A 12 -5.43 -4.75 6.54
C VAL A 12 -4.92 -5.70 7.61
N GLY A 13 -3.82 -6.37 7.33
CA GLY A 13 -3.19 -7.27 8.27
C GLY A 13 -2.53 -6.54 9.44
N PRO A 14 -2.04 -7.29 10.44
CA PRO A 14 -1.42 -6.69 11.62
C PRO A 14 -0.14 -5.92 11.27
N GLN A 15 0.20 -4.95 12.11
CA GLN A 15 1.42 -4.14 11.99
C GLN A 15 1.52 -3.37 10.67
N PHE A 16 0.39 -2.93 10.14
CA PHE A 16 0.37 -2.01 9.01
C PHE A 16 0.94 -0.66 9.43
N LYS A 17 1.82 -0.10 8.61
CA LYS A 17 2.43 1.20 8.87
C LYS A 17 2.28 2.08 7.64
N ALA A 18 1.79 3.29 7.84
CA ALA A 18 1.66 4.27 6.78
C ALA A 18 2.24 5.59 7.27
N TYR A 19 3.24 6.09 6.58
CA TYR A 19 3.91 7.32 6.96
C TYR A 19 3.58 8.43 5.97
N THR A 20 3.05 9.54 6.47
CA THR A 20 2.69 10.69 5.64
C THR A 20 3.71 11.82 5.71
N VAL A 21 4.63 11.77 6.67
CA VAL A 21 5.62 12.82 6.86
C VAL A 21 6.96 12.41 6.28
N GLN A 22 7.56 13.31 5.53
CA GLN A 22 8.86 13.15 4.92
C GLN A 22 9.78 14.26 5.41
N HIS A 23 10.97 13.89 5.86
CA HIS A 23 11.99 14.84 6.30
C HIS A 23 13.05 15.01 5.21
N PRO A 24 13.67 16.21 5.12
CA PRO A 24 14.76 16.40 4.17
C PRO A 24 15.95 15.50 4.43
N LEU A 25 16.64 15.11 3.38
CA LEU A 25 17.86 14.32 3.51
C LEU A 25 19.03 15.17 4.04
N ASP A 26 19.02 16.47 3.74
CA ASP A 26 20.01 17.39 4.24
C ASP A 26 19.81 17.62 5.74
N ALA A 27 20.88 17.47 6.51
CA ALA A 27 20.83 17.58 7.97
C ALA A 27 20.46 19.00 8.43
N GLU A 28 20.97 20.03 7.75
CA GLU A 28 20.70 21.41 8.09
C GLU A 28 19.25 21.77 7.90
N GLU A 29 18.66 21.39 6.75
CA GLU A 29 17.25 21.56 6.48
C GLU A 29 16.37 20.79 7.47
N ARG A 30 16.76 19.55 7.79
CA ARG A 30 16.05 18.71 8.75
C ARG A 30 16.09 19.31 10.15
N ASN A 31 17.22 19.83 10.56
CA ASN A 31 17.38 20.47 11.86
C ASN A 31 16.62 21.80 11.96
N ALA A 32 16.32 22.42 10.85
CA ALA A 32 15.49 23.63 10.78
C ALA A 32 13.99 23.31 10.88
N TRP A 33 13.61 22.08 11.17
CA TRP A 33 12.23 21.61 11.33
C TRP A 33 11.42 21.62 10.04
N TYR A 34 12.07 21.57 8.90
CA TYR A 34 11.34 21.39 7.66
C TYR A 34 10.79 19.96 7.59
N GLU A 35 9.54 19.84 7.23
CA GLU A 35 8.94 18.56 6.95
C GLU A 35 7.93 18.71 5.83
N ARG A 36 7.65 17.61 5.15
CA ARG A 36 6.69 17.59 4.06
C ARG A 36 5.68 16.48 4.33
N ALA A 37 4.41 16.85 4.39
CA ALA A 37 3.34 15.88 4.58
C ALA A 37 2.68 15.58 3.24
N LEU A 38 2.62 14.31 2.88
CA LEU A 38 2.04 13.84 1.62
C LEU A 38 0.98 12.78 1.91
N PRO A 39 -0.23 12.94 1.37
CA PRO A 39 -1.31 12.00 1.65
C PRO A 39 -1.05 10.63 1.05
N ILE A 40 -1.63 9.62 1.67
CA ILE A 40 -1.64 8.25 1.17
C ILE A 40 -3.08 7.91 0.84
N THR A 41 -3.30 7.37 -0.36
CA THR A 41 -4.63 6.99 -0.83
C THR A 41 -4.61 5.53 -1.24
N VAL A 42 -5.54 4.77 -0.70
CA VAL A 42 -5.72 3.35 -1.02
C VAL A 42 -7.12 3.18 -1.60
N GLY A 43 -7.22 2.53 -2.73
CA GLY A 43 -8.49 2.29 -3.42
C GLY A 43 -9.36 1.25 -2.73
N ASP A 44 -10.40 0.82 -3.44
CA ASP A 44 -11.37 -0.17 -2.95
C ASP A 44 -10.84 -1.59 -3.08
N ASN A 45 -11.31 -2.46 -2.21
CA ASN A 45 -11.08 -3.91 -2.29
C ASN A 45 -9.60 -4.30 -2.28
N CYS A 46 -8.79 -3.64 -1.48
CA CYS A 46 -7.38 -3.95 -1.33
C CYS A 46 -7.15 -4.87 -0.13
N TRP A 47 -6.16 -5.72 -0.25
CA TRP A 47 -5.75 -6.60 0.83
C TRP A 47 -4.26 -6.42 1.10
N PHE A 48 -3.95 -6.08 2.35
CA PHE A 48 -2.57 -5.94 2.83
C PHE A 48 -2.24 -7.10 3.75
N GLY A 49 -1.20 -7.84 3.45
CA GLY A 49 -0.65 -8.83 4.38
C GLY A 49 -0.06 -8.15 5.62
N GLY A 50 0.47 -8.94 6.54
CA GLY A 50 1.06 -8.40 7.78
C GLY A 50 2.34 -7.62 7.55
N ASN A 51 2.57 -6.62 8.39
CA ASN A 51 3.81 -5.83 8.40
C ASN A 51 4.13 -5.16 7.06
N VAL A 52 3.12 -4.53 6.47
CA VAL A 52 3.29 -3.72 5.25
C VAL A 52 3.55 -2.28 5.64
N THR A 53 4.51 -1.65 5.00
CA THR A 53 4.82 -0.23 5.19
C THR A 53 4.57 0.52 3.90
N VAL A 54 3.85 1.65 3.99
CA VAL A 54 3.57 2.53 2.84
C VAL A 54 4.18 3.89 3.11
N LEU A 55 4.95 4.39 2.15
CA LEU A 55 5.65 5.66 2.27
C LEU A 55 4.79 6.86 1.86
N PRO A 56 5.20 8.08 2.27
CA PRO A 56 4.42 9.28 1.99
C PRO A 56 4.10 9.48 0.51
N GLY A 57 2.90 9.93 0.21
CA GLY A 57 2.48 10.32 -1.13
C GLY A 57 2.08 9.18 -2.05
N VAL A 58 2.10 7.94 -1.57
CA VAL A 58 1.78 6.78 -2.40
C VAL A 58 0.27 6.66 -2.62
N THR A 59 -0.13 6.38 -3.85
CA THR A 59 -1.50 6.03 -4.22
C THR A 59 -1.52 4.57 -4.66
N ILE A 60 -2.37 3.79 -4.01
CA ILE A 60 -2.59 2.38 -4.35
C ILE A 60 -3.97 2.27 -4.99
N GLY A 61 -4.03 1.71 -6.19
CA GLY A 61 -5.27 1.58 -6.95
C GLY A 61 -6.24 0.57 -6.35
N ASP A 62 -7.31 0.28 -7.08
CA ASP A 62 -8.34 -0.65 -6.63
C ASP A 62 -7.92 -2.11 -6.85
N ASN A 63 -8.46 -3.00 -6.05
CA ASN A 63 -8.29 -4.45 -6.19
C ASN A 63 -6.84 -4.90 -6.14
N CYS A 64 -6.03 -4.27 -5.32
CA CYS A 64 -4.62 -4.62 -5.16
C CYS A 64 -4.42 -5.58 -3.99
N VAL A 65 -3.44 -6.43 -4.12
CA VAL A 65 -2.98 -7.32 -3.03
C VAL A 65 -1.51 -7.02 -2.78
N ILE A 66 -1.21 -6.63 -1.54
CA ILE A 66 0.14 -6.30 -1.12
C ILE A 66 0.61 -7.38 -0.17
N GLY A 67 1.63 -8.13 -0.56
CA GLY A 67 2.15 -9.22 0.24
C GLY A 67 2.78 -8.78 1.56
N ALA A 68 2.83 -9.70 2.53
CA ALA A 68 3.41 -9.43 3.84
C ALA A 68 4.85 -8.93 3.74
N ASN A 69 5.24 -8.07 4.66
CA ASN A 69 6.58 -7.49 4.77
C ASN A 69 7.00 -6.62 3.59
N SER A 70 6.04 -6.13 2.81
CA SER A 70 6.34 -5.25 1.67
C SER A 70 6.58 -3.81 2.11
N LEU A 71 7.45 -3.12 1.39
CA LEU A 71 7.69 -1.68 1.56
C LEU A 71 7.24 -0.98 0.27
N VAL A 72 6.10 -0.33 0.31
CA VAL A 72 5.52 0.34 -0.87
C VAL A 72 6.08 1.74 -0.97
N THR A 73 6.89 1.98 -2.00
CA THR A 73 7.62 3.24 -2.20
C THR A 73 7.10 4.05 -3.38
N LYS A 74 6.28 3.46 -4.24
CA LYS A 74 5.75 4.09 -5.46
C LYS A 74 4.27 3.75 -5.61
N ASP A 75 3.58 4.52 -6.44
CA ASP A 75 2.18 4.29 -6.77
C ASP A 75 2.00 2.89 -7.38
N ILE A 76 0.88 2.28 -7.04
CA ILE A 76 0.53 0.94 -7.50
C ILE A 76 -0.73 1.04 -8.36
N PRO A 77 -0.69 0.57 -9.61
CA PRO A 77 -1.87 0.58 -10.48
C PRO A 77 -2.92 -0.43 -10.03
N ASP A 78 -4.15 -0.25 -10.52
CA ASP A 78 -5.26 -1.15 -10.21
C ASP A 78 -4.92 -2.61 -10.52
N ASN A 79 -5.55 -3.52 -9.80
CA ASN A 79 -5.49 -4.96 -10.06
C ASN A 79 -4.08 -5.54 -9.99
N SER A 80 -3.26 -5.05 -9.10
CA SER A 80 -1.86 -5.49 -8.99
C SER A 80 -1.63 -6.40 -7.80
N LEU A 81 -0.84 -7.44 -8.03
CA LEU A 81 -0.24 -8.23 -6.96
C LEU A 81 1.18 -7.71 -6.75
N VAL A 82 1.46 -7.26 -5.54
CA VAL A 82 2.69 -6.53 -5.20
C VAL A 82 3.39 -7.19 -4.03
N VAL A 83 4.69 -7.40 -4.13
CA VAL A 83 5.49 -7.95 -3.03
C VAL A 83 6.88 -7.34 -3.01
N GLY A 84 7.50 -7.37 -1.86
CA GLY A 84 8.92 -7.08 -1.71
C GLY A 84 9.26 -5.77 -1.02
N SER A 85 10.56 -5.56 -0.84
CA SER A 85 11.13 -4.37 -0.21
C SER A 85 12.39 -3.98 -0.99
N PRO A 86 12.30 -2.98 -1.89
CA PRO A 86 11.11 -2.23 -2.27
C PRO A 86 10.07 -3.10 -3.01
N ALA A 87 8.81 -2.79 -2.79
CA ALA A 87 7.72 -3.56 -3.39
C ALA A 87 7.63 -3.34 -4.89
N LYS A 88 7.36 -4.42 -5.61
CA LYS A 88 7.22 -4.39 -7.07
C LYS A 88 5.99 -5.15 -7.49
N VAL A 89 5.38 -4.70 -8.57
CA VAL A 89 4.24 -5.40 -9.18
C VAL A 89 4.76 -6.72 -9.77
N VAL A 90 4.26 -7.82 -9.24
CA VAL A 90 4.64 -9.16 -9.70
C VAL A 90 3.85 -9.54 -10.94
N ARG A 91 2.53 -9.27 -10.91
CA ARG A 91 1.64 -9.53 -12.02
C ARG A 91 0.30 -8.83 -11.81
N GLN A 92 -0.54 -8.84 -12.81
CA GLN A 92 -1.91 -8.37 -12.70
C GLN A 92 -2.81 -9.49 -12.17
N ILE A 93 -3.79 -9.09 -11.37
CA ILE A 93 -4.84 -9.99 -10.88
C ILE A 93 -5.92 -10.04 -11.95
N THR A 94 -6.36 -11.23 -12.32
CA THR A 94 -7.33 -11.41 -13.42
C THR A 94 -8.47 -12.33 -12.98
N GLU A 95 -9.44 -12.52 -13.88
CA GLU A 95 -10.54 -13.45 -13.64
C GLU A 95 -10.05 -14.88 -13.35
N ALA A 96 -8.86 -15.24 -13.83
CA ALA A 96 -8.28 -16.55 -13.56
C ALA A 96 -7.96 -16.76 -12.08
N ASP A 97 -7.88 -15.68 -11.30
CA ASP A 97 -7.61 -15.76 -9.85
C ASP A 97 -8.90 -16.03 -9.05
N LYS A 98 -10.06 -16.03 -9.67
CA LYS A 98 -11.30 -16.31 -8.99
C LYS A 98 -11.41 -17.77 -8.59
N LEU A 99 -11.76 -18.00 -7.34
CA LEU A 99 -12.12 -19.31 -6.84
C LEU A 99 -13.64 -19.39 -6.81
N GLY A 100 -14.21 -20.42 -7.43
CA GLY A 100 -15.65 -20.62 -7.36
C GLY A 100 -16.06 -21.05 -5.94
N LEU A 101 -16.94 -20.28 -5.31
CA LEU A 101 -17.40 -20.63 -3.95
C LEU A 101 -18.00 -22.02 -3.88
N LYS A 102 -18.67 -22.47 -4.94
CA LYS A 102 -19.20 -23.83 -5.05
C LYS A 102 -18.09 -24.87 -4.91
N GLU A 103 -16.96 -24.65 -5.53
CA GLU A 103 -15.83 -25.57 -5.51
C GLU A 103 -15.15 -25.57 -4.14
N LEU A 104 -15.15 -24.42 -3.46
CA LEU A 104 -14.59 -24.32 -2.12
C LEU A 104 -15.47 -24.94 -1.06
N LEU A 105 -16.77 -24.82 -1.19
CA LEU A 105 -17.74 -25.23 -0.17
C LEU A 105 -18.36 -26.59 -0.47
N GLY A 106 -18.14 -27.04 -1.64
CA GLY A 106 -18.84 -28.16 -2.13
C GLY A 106 -18.36 -29.49 -2.09
#